data_085371c0da7e8ada895875ccd30e48a8
#
_entry.id   085371c0da7e8ada895875ccd30e48a8
#
_cell.length_a   1.000
_cell.length_b   1.000
_cell.length_c   1.000
_cell.angle_alpha   90.00
_cell.angle_beta   90.00
_cell.angle_gamma   90.00
#
_symmetry.space_group_name_H-M   'P 1'
#
loop_
_entity.id
_entity.type
_entity.pdbx_description
1 polymer ?
#
loop_
_entity_poly.entity_id
_entity_poly.type
_entity_poly.pdbx_seq_one_letter_code
_entity_poly.pdbx_strand_id
1 'polypeptide(L)'
;IAWQNQVEYGLTGGIESLDPAEIDRWLARVQVGNAYVNRHITGAIVRRQPFGGWKKSSIGAGSKPGGPGHLNSYGTWTTPTPVDATGAQAKFESAWREYFAVDHDPSGLRSEINILRYRPLGHVVLRVGAPDDPHVAVARMAARISGVYLTVSSVTEESDDALAARLSSLGGAGAVRMRLLTPASPGLYSAAFAAGIAIDRAPITTQPMLELQR
;
A
#
# COMPACT_ATOMS: atom_id res chain seq x y z
N ILE A 1 0.21 -10.04 -19.78
CA ILE A 1 -0.02 -9.39 -18.48
C ILE A 1 -0.85 -10.31 -17.58
N ALA A 2 -1.99 -10.85 -18.06
CA ALA A 2 -2.85 -11.69 -17.23
C ALA A 2 -2.09 -12.90 -16.64
N TRP A 3 -1.36 -13.64 -17.44
CA TRP A 3 -0.55 -14.78 -16.97
C TRP A 3 0.54 -14.36 -15.99
N GLN A 4 1.22 -13.25 -16.25
CA GLN A 4 2.25 -12.71 -15.34
C GLN A 4 1.65 -12.35 -13.98
N ASN A 5 0.42 -11.86 -13.97
CA ASN A 5 -0.27 -11.46 -12.75
C ASN A 5 -0.94 -12.62 -11.99
N GLN A 6 -1.02 -13.83 -12.56
CA GLN A 6 -1.64 -14.99 -11.90
C GLN A 6 -0.80 -15.56 -10.75
N VAL A 7 0.51 -15.36 -10.78
CA VAL A 7 1.39 -15.88 -9.73
C VAL A 7 1.17 -15.14 -8.41
N GLU A 8 1.32 -15.87 -7.30
CA GLU A 8 1.14 -15.33 -5.95
C GLU A 8 2.24 -14.35 -5.51
N TYR A 9 3.36 -14.32 -6.22
CA TYR A 9 4.51 -13.46 -5.96
C TYR A 9 4.60 -12.35 -6.99
N GLY A 10 5.23 -11.23 -6.63
CA GLY A 10 5.39 -10.09 -7.52
C GLY A 10 6.61 -9.25 -7.12
N LEU A 11 7.80 -9.86 -7.12
CA LEU A 11 9.02 -9.13 -6.78
C LEU A 11 9.52 -8.31 -7.96
N THR A 12 9.88 -8.97 -9.04
CA THR A 12 10.39 -8.35 -10.26
C THR A 12 9.60 -8.84 -11.47
N GLY A 13 9.54 -8.02 -12.51
CA GLY A 13 9.01 -8.39 -13.82
C GLY A 13 9.60 -7.50 -14.88
N GLY A 14 9.63 -7.96 -16.13
CA GLY A 14 10.21 -7.23 -17.23
C GLY A 14 9.39 -7.35 -18.50
N ILE A 15 9.61 -6.37 -19.37
CA ILE A 15 9.12 -6.34 -20.75
C ILE A 15 10.25 -5.88 -21.68
N GLU A 16 10.37 -6.53 -22.80
CA GLU A 16 11.21 -6.10 -23.93
C GLU A 16 10.26 -5.65 -25.05
N SER A 17 10.25 -4.35 -25.34
CA SER A 17 9.39 -3.77 -26.38
C SER A 17 9.97 -2.44 -26.85
N LEU A 18 9.75 -2.12 -28.12
CA LEU A 18 10.05 -0.82 -28.73
C LEU A 18 8.79 0.03 -28.92
N ASP A 19 7.62 -0.51 -28.57
CA ASP A 19 6.35 0.22 -28.64
C ASP A 19 6.04 0.90 -27.30
N PRO A 20 6.11 2.25 -27.21
CA PRO A 20 5.80 2.98 -25.98
C PRO A 20 4.39 2.69 -25.44
N ALA A 21 3.40 2.51 -26.31
CA ALA A 21 2.04 2.26 -25.89
C ALA A 21 1.88 0.86 -25.26
N GLU A 22 2.64 -0.13 -25.75
CA GLU A 22 2.71 -1.44 -25.12
C GLU A 22 3.39 -1.38 -23.76
N ILE A 23 4.50 -0.66 -23.65
CA ILE A 23 5.22 -0.43 -22.39
C ILE A 23 4.31 0.23 -21.37
N ASP A 24 3.64 1.32 -21.73
CA ASP A 24 2.76 2.06 -20.83
C ASP A 24 1.58 1.18 -20.35
N ARG A 25 0.97 0.42 -21.25
CA ARG A 25 -0.10 -0.52 -20.93
C ARG A 25 0.37 -1.63 -19.99
N TRP A 26 1.58 -2.12 -20.17
CA TRP A 26 2.18 -3.13 -19.29
C TRP A 26 2.51 -2.54 -17.92
N LEU A 27 3.18 -1.39 -17.87
CA LEU A 27 3.51 -0.69 -16.63
C LEU A 27 2.26 -0.33 -15.81
N ALA A 28 1.15 0.02 -16.47
CA ALA A 28 -0.10 0.33 -15.81
C ALA A 28 -0.77 -0.88 -15.12
N ARG A 29 -0.48 -2.11 -15.56
CA ARG A 29 -1.23 -3.32 -15.18
C ARG A 29 -0.41 -4.40 -14.49
N VAL A 30 0.90 -4.40 -14.67
CA VAL A 30 1.77 -5.41 -14.07
C VAL A 30 1.76 -5.31 -12.55
N GLN A 31 1.71 -6.47 -11.88
CA GLN A 31 1.65 -6.57 -10.42
C GLN A 31 3.00 -7.04 -9.87
N VAL A 32 4.02 -6.22 -10.05
CA VAL A 32 5.36 -6.44 -9.51
C VAL A 32 5.87 -5.20 -8.78
N GLY A 33 6.71 -5.40 -7.82
CA GLY A 33 7.29 -4.30 -7.06
C GLY A 33 8.36 -3.54 -7.83
N ASN A 34 9.18 -4.24 -8.61
CA ASN A 34 10.18 -3.65 -9.47
C ASN A 34 9.94 -4.09 -10.91
N ALA A 35 9.53 -3.13 -11.75
CA ALA A 35 9.24 -3.31 -13.16
C ALA A 35 10.44 -2.86 -14.00
N TYR A 36 10.88 -3.69 -14.93
CA TYR A 36 12.02 -3.43 -15.81
C TYR A 36 11.59 -3.38 -17.27
N VAL A 37 12.06 -2.39 -17.99
CA VAL A 37 11.79 -2.22 -19.43
C VAL A 37 13.11 -2.25 -20.18
N ASN A 38 13.19 -3.11 -21.19
CA ASN A 38 14.35 -3.25 -22.09
C ASN A 38 15.67 -3.51 -21.34
N ARG A 39 15.61 -4.28 -20.28
CA ARG A 39 16.77 -4.76 -19.50
C ARG A 39 16.42 -6.02 -18.72
N HIS A 40 17.43 -6.74 -18.27
CA HIS A 40 17.23 -7.91 -17.42
C HIS A 40 16.60 -7.55 -16.07
N ILE A 41 15.84 -8.47 -15.52
CA ILE A 41 15.02 -8.28 -14.31
C ILE A 41 15.78 -8.50 -12.99
N THR A 42 17.10 -8.64 -13.04
CA THR A 42 17.96 -8.89 -11.87
C THR A 42 18.78 -7.64 -11.53
N GLY A 43 19.14 -7.49 -10.26
CA GLY A 43 20.12 -6.51 -9.85
C GLY A 43 19.56 -5.12 -9.54
N ALA A 44 18.78 -5.01 -8.47
CA ALA A 44 18.52 -3.71 -7.86
C ALA A 44 19.83 -3.12 -7.30
N ILE A 45 20.04 -1.86 -7.54
CA ILE A 45 21.24 -1.13 -7.08
C ILE A 45 20.84 -0.18 -5.98
N VAL A 46 21.53 -0.25 -4.85
CA VAL A 46 21.32 0.65 -3.71
C VAL A 46 21.37 2.12 -4.17
N ARG A 47 20.45 2.92 -3.69
CA ARG A 47 20.24 4.34 -4.01
C ARG A 47 19.75 4.66 -5.43
N ARG A 48 19.57 3.65 -6.30
CA ARG A 48 18.91 3.82 -7.59
C ARG A 48 17.45 3.41 -7.52
N GLN A 49 17.21 2.27 -6.85
CA GLN A 49 15.88 1.64 -6.83
C GLN A 49 15.55 1.15 -5.42
N PRO A 50 14.49 1.61 -4.79
CA PRO A 50 13.90 0.90 -3.66
C PRO A 50 13.50 -0.50 -4.11
N PHE A 51 13.91 -1.53 -3.36
CA PHE A 51 13.70 -2.91 -3.77
C PHE A 51 12.71 -3.62 -2.86
N GLY A 52 11.56 -3.95 -3.39
CA GLY A 52 10.52 -4.67 -2.66
C GLY A 52 9.37 -5.07 -3.58
N GLY A 53 8.67 -6.12 -3.20
CA GLY A 53 7.64 -6.74 -4.02
C GLY A 53 6.22 -6.31 -3.72
N TRP A 54 5.33 -6.89 -4.46
CA TRP A 54 3.89 -6.93 -4.24
C TRP A 54 3.48 -8.35 -3.87
N LYS A 55 2.22 -8.53 -3.49
CA LYS A 55 1.64 -9.84 -3.12
C LYS A 55 2.49 -10.50 -2.03
N LYS A 56 2.73 -11.80 -2.11
CA LYS A 56 3.57 -12.54 -1.16
C LYS A 56 5.08 -12.15 -1.20
N SER A 57 5.49 -11.33 -2.15
CA SER A 57 6.84 -10.74 -2.19
C SER A 57 6.94 -9.42 -1.43
N SER A 58 5.88 -8.97 -0.77
CA SER A 58 5.87 -7.82 0.12
C SER A 58 6.08 -8.27 1.56
N ILE A 59 6.87 -7.53 2.33
CA ILE A 59 7.04 -7.73 3.77
C ILE A 59 6.37 -6.57 4.50
N GLY A 60 5.26 -6.90 5.19
CA GLY A 60 4.50 -5.93 5.97
C GLY A 60 3.76 -4.89 5.13
N ALA A 61 3.20 -3.93 5.84
CA ALA A 61 2.46 -2.81 5.26
C ALA A 61 3.38 -1.59 5.22
N GLY A 62 4.12 -1.40 4.16
CA GLY A 62 5.00 -0.26 4.19
C GLY A 62 5.85 -0.03 2.96
N SER A 63 6.79 0.84 3.15
CA SER A 63 7.74 1.26 2.15
C SER A 63 8.76 0.18 1.85
N LYS A 64 9.24 0.17 0.62
CA LYS A 64 10.30 -0.73 0.18
C LYS A 64 11.63 -0.41 0.83
N PRO A 65 12.47 -1.41 1.13
CA PRO A 65 13.84 -1.21 1.54
C PRO A 65 14.60 -0.24 0.63
N GLY A 66 15.28 0.73 1.24
CA GLY A 66 16.01 1.79 0.54
C GLY A 66 15.13 2.90 -0.05
N GLY A 67 13.82 2.82 0.13
CA GLY A 67 12.87 3.84 -0.33
C GLY A 67 12.49 4.88 0.72
N PRO A 68 11.76 5.91 0.31
CA PRO A 68 11.20 6.89 1.23
C PRO A 68 10.33 6.22 2.29
N GLY A 69 10.47 6.66 3.54
CA GLY A 69 9.70 6.12 4.66
C GLY A 69 10.12 4.72 5.15
N HIS A 70 11.16 4.09 4.58
CA HIS A 70 11.61 2.77 5.04
C HIS A 70 11.96 2.74 6.53
N LEU A 71 12.56 3.80 7.05
CA LEU A 71 12.89 3.92 8.48
C LEU A 71 11.67 3.91 9.39
N ASN A 72 10.48 4.24 8.87
CA ASN A 72 9.24 4.23 9.63
C ASN A 72 8.86 2.81 10.12
N SER A 73 9.39 1.77 9.47
CA SER A 73 9.16 0.37 9.86
C SER A 73 9.98 -0.09 11.07
N TYR A 74 10.98 0.68 11.49
CA TYR A 74 11.88 0.33 12.61
C TYR A 74 11.46 0.92 13.94
N GLY A 75 10.39 1.72 13.98
CA GLY A 75 9.90 2.37 15.18
C GLY A 75 8.47 2.00 15.53
N THR A 76 8.08 2.27 16.76
CA THR A 76 6.68 2.25 17.20
C THR A 76 6.11 3.66 17.10
N TRP A 77 4.98 3.78 16.40
CA TRP A 77 4.31 5.05 16.20
C TRP A 77 3.14 5.20 17.14
N THR A 78 3.03 6.36 17.76
CA THR A 78 1.87 6.75 18.57
C THR A 78 1.30 8.05 18.02
N THR A 79 -0.02 8.17 18.01
CA THR A 79 -0.70 9.44 17.73
C THR A 79 -1.19 10.06 19.02
N PRO A 80 -1.08 11.40 19.15
CA PRO A 80 -1.76 12.09 20.23
C PRO A 80 -3.27 11.84 20.16
N THR A 81 -3.89 11.65 21.31
CA THR A 81 -5.35 11.59 21.42
C THR A 81 -5.84 12.89 22.07
N PRO A 82 -6.82 13.58 21.52
CA PRO A 82 -7.62 13.29 20.34
C PRO A 82 -6.89 13.57 19.02
N VAL A 83 -7.35 12.94 17.93
CA VAL A 83 -6.84 13.21 16.57
C VAL A 83 -7.41 14.55 16.10
N ASP A 84 -6.54 15.52 15.89
CA ASP A 84 -6.93 16.79 15.27
C ASP A 84 -6.97 16.65 13.74
N ALA A 85 -8.16 16.54 13.20
CA ALA A 85 -8.41 16.49 11.76
C ALA A 85 -8.45 17.88 11.09
N THR A 86 -8.30 18.95 11.85
CA THR A 86 -8.35 20.31 11.34
C THR A 86 -7.27 20.56 10.29
N GLY A 87 -7.68 20.93 9.10
CA GLY A 87 -6.78 21.14 7.98
C GLY A 87 -6.11 19.87 7.41
N ALA A 88 -6.46 18.68 7.89
CA ALA A 88 -5.91 17.42 7.38
C ALA A 88 -6.23 17.20 5.90
N GLN A 89 -7.44 17.55 5.46
CA GLN A 89 -7.84 17.42 4.07
C GLN A 89 -6.93 18.19 3.13
N ALA A 90 -6.73 19.49 3.39
CA ALA A 90 -5.88 20.34 2.54
C ALA A 90 -4.42 19.84 2.51
N LYS A 91 -3.90 19.34 3.64
CA LYS A 91 -2.57 18.73 3.72
C LYS A 91 -2.48 17.46 2.88
N PHE A 92 -3.49 16.58 2.95
CA PHE A 92 -3.52 15.35 2.16
C PHE A 92 -3.67 15.62 0.66
N GLU A 93 -4.54 16.56 0.27
CA GLU A 93 -4.72 16.98 -1.13
C GLU A 93 -3.43 17.57 -1.71
N SER A 94 -2.75 18.45 -0.96
CA SER A 94 -1.46 19.01 -1.37
C SER A 94 -0.40 17.94 -1.53
N ALA A 95 -0.22 17.08 -0.51
CA ALA A 95 0.77 16.00 -0.56
C ALA A 95 0.49 14.99 -1.68
N TRP A 96 -0.79 14.67 -1.91
CA TRP A 96 -1.17 13.80 -3.02
C TRP A 96 -0.77 14.41 -4.36
N ARG A 97 -1.20 15.63 -4.62
CA ARG A 97 -0.94 16.34 -5.88
C ARG A 97 0.55 16.58 -6.12
N GLU A 98 1.30 16.95 -5.09
CA GLU A 98 2.68 17.42 -5.20
C GLU A 98 3.71 16.30 -5.06
N TYR A 99 3.33 15.19 -4.45
CA TYR A 99 4.26 14.09 -4.17
C TYR A 99 3.73 12.72 -4.62
N PHE A 100 2.60 12.24 -4.10
CA PHE A 100 2.18 10.85 -4.34
C PHE A 100 1.68 10.57 -5.74
N ALA A 101 1.10 11.56 -6.42
CA ALA A 101 0.64 11.44 -7.81
C ALA A 101 1.74 11.72 -8.86
N VAL A 102 2.97 11.98 -8.41
CA VAL A 102 4.09 12.36 -9.29
C VAL A 102 5.10 11.21 -9.36
N ASP A 103 5.71 11.05 -10.52
CA ASP A 103 6.84 10.14 -10.72
C ASP A 103 8.14 10.77 -10.21
N HIS A 104 8.96 9.98 -9.50
CA HIS A 104 10.22 10.45 -8.93
C HIS A 104 11.39 9.68 -9.50
N ASP A 105 12.36 10.36 -10.11
CA ASP A 105 13.67 9.80 -10.46
C ASP A 105 14.78 10.46 -9.65
N PRO A 106 15.08 9.94 -8.44
CA PRO A 106 16.14 10.49 -7.60
C PRO A 106 17.54 10.20 -8.12
N SER A 107 17.67 9.31 -9.12
CA SER A 107 18.98 8.91 -9.66
C SER A 107 19.52 9.88 -10.70
N GLY A 108 18.63 10.46 -11.54
CA GLY A 108 18.98 11.43 -12.56
C GLY A 108 20.07 10.94 -13.56
N LEU A 109 20.07 9.65 -13.88
CA LEU A 109 21.12 9.05 -14.73
C LEU A 109 20.84 9.32 -16.21
N ARG A 110 21.90 9.47 -17.01
CA ARG A 110 21.77 9.69 -18.46
C ARG A 110 21.44 8.41 -19.24
N SER A 111 21.86 7.25 -18.73
CA SER A 111 21.77 5.97 -19.44
C SER A 111 20.53 5.15 -19.09
N GLU A 112 19.83 5.51 -18.04
CA GLU A 112 18.63 4.80 -17.58
C GLU A 112 17.72 5.74 -16.77
N ILE A 113 16.45 5.43 -16.74
CA ILE A 113 15.43 6.14 -15.97
C ILE A 113 14.99 5.22 -14.82
N ASN A 114 15.04 5.70 -13.57
CA ASN A 114 14.68 4.96 -12.38
C ASN A 114 13.50 5.64 -11.67
N ILE A 115 12.29 5.28 -12.02
CA ILE A 115 11.09 5.92 -11.49
C ILE A 115 10.56 5.18 -10.27
N LEU A 116 10.49 5.88 -9.15
CA LEU A 116 9.64 5.52 -8.01
C LEU A 116 8.27 6.16 -8.20
N ARG A 117 7.22 5.32 -8.16
CA ARG A 117 5.84 5.78 -8.27
C ARG A 117 5.00 5.11 -7.19
N TYR A 118 4.05 5.87 -6.65
CA TYR A 118 3.04 5.35 -5.74
C TYR A 118 1.82 4.88 -6.53
N ARG A 119 1.21 3.81 -6.10
CA ARG A 119 -0.02 3.28 -6.69
C ARG A 119 -1.04 3.04 -5.58
N PRO A 120 -2.28 3.50 -5.75
CA PRO A 120 -3.33 3.23 -4.78
C PRO A 120 -3.51 1.73 -4.56
N LEU A 121 -3.78 1.34 -3.32
CA LEU A 121 -4.30 0.01 -3.02
C LEU A 121 -5.70 -0.12 -3.59
N GLY A 122 -6.09 -1.32 -4.00
CA GLY A 122 -7.44 -1.57 -4.47
C GLY A 122 -8.46 -1.45 -3.33
N HIS A 123 -8.12 -1.97 -2.15
CA HIS A 123 -9.04 -2.00 -1.02
C HIS A 123 -8.28 -1.99 0.31
N VAL A 124 -8.80 -1.24 1.28
CA VAL A 124 -8.36 -1.27 2.68
C VAL A 124 -9.55 -1.61 3.58
N VAL A 125 -9.37 -2.60 4.45
CA VAL A 125 -10.30 -2.92 5.53
C VAL A 125 -9.77 -2.27 6.81
N LEU A 126 -10.48 -1.31 7.37
CA LEU A 126 -10.15 -0.65 8.62
C LEU A 126 -10.96 -1.28 9.76
N ARG A 127 -10.28 -1.97 10.69
CA ARG A 127 -10.88 -2.57 11.87
C ARG A 127 -10.77 -1.63 13.06
N VAL A 128 -11.91 -1.24 13.62
CA VAL A 128 -12.05 -0.27 14.73
C VAL A 128 -12.83 -0.85 15.89
N GLY A 129 -12.71 -0.24 17.07
CA GLY A 129 -13.50 -0.62 18.25
C GLY A 129 -14.98 -0.28 18.10
N ALA A 130 -15.28 0.91 17.59
CA ALA A 130 -16.66 1.40 17.37
C ALA A 130 -16.73 2.19 16.05
N PRO A 131 -17.91 2.27 15.41
CA PRO A 131 -18.04 2.92 14.09
C PRO A 131 -17.84 4.44 14.14
N ASP A 132 -18.00 5.05 15.27
CA ASP A 132 -17.83 6.48 15.55
C ASP A 132 -16.41 6.84 16.01
N ASP A 133 -15.43 5.92 15.90
CA ASP A 133 -14.03 6.19 16.18
C ASP A 133 -13.55 7.39 15.34
N PRO A 134 -12.98 8.45 15.96
CA PRO A 134 -12.55 9.66 15.26
C PRO A 134 -11.51 9.41 14.16
N HIS A 135 -10.73 8.32 14.27
CA HIS A 135 -9.76 7.94 13.26
C HIS A 135 -10.43 7.51 11.94
N VAL A 136 -11.69 7.05 11.97
CA VAL A 136 -12.43 6.67 10.77
C VAL A 136 -12.59 7.85 9.81
N ALA A 137 -12.85 9.05 10.33
CA ALA A 137 -13.00 10.25 9.50
C ALA A 137 -11.70 10.57 8.73
N VAL A 138 -10.55 10.47 9.41
CA VAL A 138 -9.23 10.72 8.80
C VAL A 138 -8.91 9.63 7.76
N ALA A 139 -9.14 8.37 8.09
CA ALA A 139 -8.92 7.25 7.16
C ALA A 139 -9.79 7.36 5.89
N ARG A 140 -11.07 7.74 6.03
CA ARG A 140 -11.97 8.00 4.89
C ARG A 140 -11.49 9.14 4.01
N MET A 141 -10.96 10.19 4.62
CA MET A 141 -10.39 11.34 3.92
C MET A 141 -9.16 10.91 3.09
N ALA A 142 -8.22 10.20 3.72
CA ALA A 142 -7.02 9.69 3.06
C ALA A 142 -7.38 8.75 1.89
N ALA A 143 -8.30 7.81 2.12
CA ALA A 143 -8.74 6.85 1.12
C ALA A 143 -9.41 7.53 -0.08
N ARG A 144 -10.28 8.52 0.16
CA ARG A 144 -10.93 9.30 -0.91
C ARG A 144 -9.92 10.04 -1.78
N ILE A 145 -8.94 10.69 -1.15
CA ILE A 145 -7.93 11.48 -1.86
C ILE A 145 -7.00 10.60 -2.68
N SER A 146 -6.62 9.43 -2.15
CA SER A 146 -5.75 8.48 -2.83
C SER A 146 -6.47 7.53 -3.80
N GLY A 147 -7.81 7.59 -3.87
CA GLY A 147 -8.59 6.69 -4.74
C GLY A 147 -8.69 5.25 -4.24
N VAL A 148 -8.49 5.03 -2.93
CA VAL A 148 -8.56 3.71 -2.30
C VAL A 148 -9.99 3.40 -1.86
N TYR A 149 -10.48 2.19 -2.17
CA TYR A 149 -11.74 1.72 -1.60
C TYR A 149 -11.55 1.34 -0.13
N LEU A 150 -12.30 1.95 0.77
CA LEU A 150 -12.20 1.74 2.22
C LEU A 150 -13.48 1.10 2.77
N THR A 151 -13.35 -0.05 3.43
CA THR A 151 -14.40 -0.65 4.25
C THR A 151 -14.05 -0.48 5.72
N VAL A 152 -14.99 -0.01 6.52
CA VAL A 152 -14.86 0.03 7.98
C VAL A 152 -15.59 -1.16 8.58
N SER A 153 -14.91 -1.89 9.46
CA SER A 153 -15.43 -3.00 10.25
C SER A 153 -15.30 -2.66 11.72
N SER A 154 -16.39 -2.63 12.44
CA SER A 154 -16.42 -2.32 13.87
C SER A 154 -16.60 -3.59 14.70
N VAL A 155 -15.86 -3.68 15.81
CA VAL A 155 -15.99 -4.82 16.76
C VAL A 155 -17.41 -4.90 17.34
N THR A 156 -18.08 -3.76 17.48
CA THR A 156 -19.47 -3.71 18.01
C THR A 156 -20.52 -4.21 17.02
N GLU A 157 -20.22 -4.26 15.73
CA GLU A 157 -21.18 -4.62 14.67
C GLU A 157 -20.83 -5.96 13.99
N GLU A 158 -19.55 -6.33 13.95
CA GLU A 158 -19.07 -7.52 13.28
C GLU A 158 -18.03 -8.23 14.16
N SER A 159 -18.22 -9.51 14.46
CA SER A 159 -17.22 -10.30 15.18
C SER A 159 -15.98 -10.55 14.33
N ASP A 160 -14.85 -10.90 14.98
CA ASP A 160 -13.63 -11.29 14.28
C ASP A 160 -13.82 -12.52 13.39
N ASP A 161 -14.65 -13.47 13.83
CA ASP A 161 -14.96 -14.68 13.05
C ASP A 161 -15.78 -14.35 11.80
N ALA A 162 -16.74 -13.43 11.90
CA ALA A 162 -17.53 -12.97 10.76
C ALA A 162 -16.65 -12.22 9.75
N LEU A 163 -15.76 -11.35 10.25
CA LEU A 163 -14.78 -10.66 9.39
C LEU A 163 -13.84 -11.67 8.73
N ALA A 164 -13.28 -12.62 9.49
CA ALA A 164 -12.39 -13.65 8.98
C ALA A 164 -13.02 -14.48 7.85
N ALA A 165 -14.28 -14.86 8.00
CA ALA A 165 -15.00 -15.65 7.01
C ALA A 165 -15.12 -14.95 5.64
N ARG A 166 -15.22 -13.61 5.62
CA ARG A 166 -15.36 -12.86 4.36
C ARG A 166 -14.01 -12.39 3.77
N LEU A 167 -12.89 -12.48 4.50
CA LEU A 167 -11.60 -12.04 3.99
C LEU A 167 -11.17 -12.79 2.73
N SER A 168 -11.46 -14.08 2.63
CA SER A 168 -11.15 -14.88 1.45
C SER A 168 -11.83 -14.38 0.18
N SER A 169 -13.03 -13.79 0.29
CA SER A 169 -13.75 -13.21 -0.84
C SER A 169 -13.25 -11.81 -1.24
N LEU A 170 -12.56 -11.12 -0.33
CA LEU A 170 -11.94 -9.83 -0.62
C LEU A 170 -10.55 -10.00 -1.25
N GLY A 171 -9.95 -11.17 -1.08
CA GLY A 171 -8.58 -11.46 -1.46
C GLY A 171 -8.39 -11.50 -2.97
N GLY A 172 -7.55 -10.62 -3.43
CA GLY A 172 -6.78 -10.71 -4.66
C GLY A 172 -5.39 -10.24 -4.32
N ALA A 173 -4.40 -11.10 -4.58
CA ALA A 173 -3.05 -10.93 -4.07
C ALA A 173 -2.51 -9.50 -4.22
N GLY A 174 -2.17 -8.86 -3.11
CA GLY A 174 -1.51 -7.56 -3.06
C GLY A 174 -2.37 -6.32 -3.25
N ALA A 175 -3.68 -6.48 -3.53
CA ALA A 175 -4.59 -5.34 -3.72
C ALA A 175 -5.35 -4.96 -2.45
N VAL A 176 -5.34 -5.82 -1.42
CA VAL A 176 -6.08 -5.62 -0.17
C VAL A 176 -5.11 -5.51 1.00
N ARG A 177 -5.39 -4.58 1.90
CA ARG A 177 -4.69 -4.42 3.18
C ARG A 177 -5.70 -4.31 4.30
N MET A 178 -5.33 -4.80 5.49
CA MET A 178 -6.11 -4.59 6.71
C MET A 178 -5.36 -3.66 7.66
N ARG A 179 -6.05 -2.66 8.18
CA ARG A 179 -5.54 -1.81 9.26
C ARG A 179 -6.29 -2.12 10.55
N LEU A 180 -5.55 -2.43 11.62
CA LEU A 180 -6.11 -2.76 12.92
C LEU A 180 -5.84 -1.64 13.92
N LEU A 181 -6.88 -0.94 14.33
CA LEU A 181 -6.82 0.05 15.43
C LEU A 181 -7.29 -0.53 16.76
N THR A 182 -7.66 -1.80 16.77
CA THR A 182 -8.10 -2.53 17.95
C THR A 182 -7.46 -3.92 17.98
N PRO A 183 -7.29 -4.55 19.13
CA PRO A 183 -6.85 -5.93 19.20
C PRO A 183 -7.77 -6.85 18.40
N ALA A 184 -7.18 -7.88 17.82
CA ALA A 184 -7.89 -8.88 17.02
C ALA A 184 -7.57 -10.30 17.50
N SER A 185 -8.44 -11.24 17.22
CA SER A 185 -8.25 -12.65 17.57
C SER A 185 -7.14 -13.30 16.73
N PRO A 186 -6.48 -14.36 17.24
CA PRO A 186 -5.55 -15.16 16.46
C PRO A 186 -6.18 -15.72 15.17
N GLY A 187 -7.48 -16.03 15.20
CA GLY A 187 -8.24 -16.52 14.04
C GLY A 187 -8.28 -15.49 12.91
N LEU A 188 -8.51 -14.20 13.24
CA LEU A 188 -8.51 -13.13 12.24
C LEU A 188 -7.13 -12.92 11.61
N TYR A 189 -6.05 -13.00 12.40
CA TYR A 189 -4.68 -12.96 11.86
C TYR A 189 -4.40 -14.11 10.90
N SER A 190 -4.80 -15.33 11.29
CA SER A 190 -4.62 -16.52 10.45
C SER A 190 -5.41 -16.43 9.14
N ALA A 191 -6.65 -15.94 9.19
CA ALA A 191 -7.49 -15.74 8.01
C ALA A 191 -6.91 -14.68 7.06
N ALA A 192 -6.42 -13.55 7.59
CA ALA A 192 -5.77 -12.52 6.80
C ALA A 192 -4.51 -13.05 6.11
N PHE A 193 -3.68 -13.80 6.84
CA PHE A 193 -2.49 -14.44 6.29
C PHE A 193 -2.84 -15.44 5.17
N ALA A 194 -3.84 -16.30 5.38
CA ALA A 194 -4.29 -17.26 4.38
C ALA A 194 -4.86 -16.57 3.12
N ALA A 195 -5.52 -15.42 3.29
CA ALA A 195 -6.02 -14.61 2.19
C ALA A 195 -4.95 -13.74 1.50
N GLY A 196 -3.69 -13.77 1.97
CA GLY A 196 -2.61 -12.93 1.45
C GLY A 196 -2.78 -11.43 1.77
N ILE A 197 -3.54 -11.10 2.81
CA ILE A 197 -3.83 -9.72 3.24
C ILE A 197 -2.79 -9.29 4.28
N ALA A 198 -2.01 -8.27 3.96
CA ALA A 198 -1.07 -7.68 4.90
C ALA A 198 -1.80 -6.87 5.97
N ILE A 199 -1.37 -7.03 7.23
CA ILE A 199 -1.92 -6.31 8.37
C ILE A 199 -0.98 -5.16 8.78
N ASP A 200 -1.53 -3.96 8.89
CA ASP A 200 -0.89 -2.78 9.46
C ASP A 200 -1.56 -2.41 10.79
N ARG A 201 -0.76 -2.27 11.84
CA ARG A 201 -1.21 -1.88 13.19
C ARG A 201 -0.79 -0.47 13.56
N ALA A 202 -0.18 0.26 12.65
CA ALA A 202 0.20 1.62 12.93
C ALA A 202 -1.04 2.52 13.09
N PRO A 203 -0.97 3.49 14.00
CA PRO A 203 -2.08 4.41 14.23
C PRO A 203 -2.39 5.23 12.98
N ILE A 204 -3.64 5.66 12.85
CA ILE A 204 -4.06 6.66 11.86
C ILE A 204 -3.47 8.01 12.25
N THR A 205 -2.97 8.74 11.29
CA THR A 205 -2.35 10.05 11.51
C THR A 205 -2.80 11.09 10.49
N THR A 206 -2.75 12.37 10.88
CA THR A 206 -2.98 13.50 9.97
C THR A 206 -1.71 13.97 9.26
N GLN A 207 -0.61 13.21 9.39
CA GLN A 207 0.64 13.47 8.68
C GLN A 207 0.62 12.80 7.31
N PRO A 208 0.54 13.54 6.20
CA PRO A 208 0.33 12.97 4.87
C PRO A 208 1.39 11.95 4.47
N MET A 209 2.66 12.26 4.74
CA MET A 209 3.79 11.41 4.36
C MET A 209 3.82 10.06 5.09
N LEU A 210 3.10 9.94 6.20
CA LEU A 210 2.93 8.69 6.92
C LEU A 210 1.64 7.98 6.53
N GLU A 211 0.52 8.72 6.46
CA GLU A 211 -0.80 8.12 6.24
C GLU A 211 -1.00 7.65 4.79
N LEU A 212 -0.61 8.45 3.80
CA LEU A 212 -0.83 8.13 2.39
C LEU A 212 0.11 7.05 1.83
N GLN A 213 1.13 6.64 2.58
CA GLN A 213 2.00 5.50 2.23
C GLN A 213 1.45 4.16 2.69
N ARG A 214 0.44 4.13 3.53
CA ARG A 214 -0.10 2.95 4.22
C ARG A 214 -1.42 2.51 3.65
#